data_7191f1e653e8c5f5ca0ffb827d803616
#
_entry.id   7191f1e653e8c5f5ca0ffb827d803616
#
_cell.length_a   1.000
_cell.length_b   1.000
_cell.length_c   1.000
_cell.angle_alpha   90.00
_cell.angle_beta   90.00
_cell.angle_gamma   90.00
#
_symmetry.space_group_name_H-M   'P 1'
#
loop_
_entity.id
_entity.type
_entity.pdbx_description
1 polymer ?
#
loop_
_entity_poly.entity_id
_entity_poly.type
_entity_poly.pdbx_seq_one_letter_code
_entity_poly.pdbx_strand_id
1 'polypeptide(L)'
;IFYKGRARFINLPATDGGHTFLPHHENVIIALVPGTTKIVTETGEEITAVTGSGFAEMINNRVQVFVHSAEHPGEIDINRAKEALERAEEQLRQKQSIAEYHRSKMELARAMSRLSEAGKRK
;
A
#
# COMPACT_ATOMS: atom_id res chain seq x y z
N ILE A 1 11.19 9.84 -0.45
CA ILE A 1 9.94 10.55 -0.13
C ILE A 1 9.01 10.53 -1.35
N PHE A 2 7.86 9.91 -1.20
CA PHE A 2 6.87 9.83 -2.28
C PHE A 2 6.04 11.12 -2.37
N TYR A 3 5.60 11.64 -1.23
CA TYR A 3 4.82 12.87 -1.16
C TYR A 3 5.12 13.60 0.15
N LYS A 4 5.23 14.92 0.07
CA LYS A 4 5.37 15.79 1.23
C LYS A 4 4.58 17.05 0.99
N GLY A 5 3.63 17.34 1.85
CA GLY A 5 2.78 18.52 1.72
C GLY A 5 1.54 18.42 2.58
N ARG A 6 0.63 19.38 2.41
CA ARG A 6 -0.65 19.41 3.10
C ARG A 6 -1.68 18.59 2.34
N ALA A 7 -2.56 17.93 3.06
CA ALA A 7 -3.62 17.12 2.47
C ALA A 7 -4.93 17.33 3.21
N ARG A 8 -6.04 17.14 2.49
CA ARG A 8 -7.37 17.14 3.09
C ARG A 8 -7.61 15.85 3.85
N PHE A 9 -7.19 14.73 3.28
CA PHE A 9 -7.23 13.43 3.95
C PHE A 9 -6.28 12.47 3.26
N ILE A 10 -5.98 11.38 3.96
CA ILE A 10 -5.20 10.27 3.44
C ILE A 10 -5.94 8.96 3.80
N ASN A 11 -6.10 8.08 2.83
CA ASN A 11 -6.72 6.77 3.01
C ASN A 11 -5.66 5.69 2.87
N LEU A 12 -5.53 4.85 3.88
CA LEU A 12 -4.45 3.86 4.00
C LEU A 12 -5.01 2.45 4.12
N PRO A 13 -4.33 1.43 3.51
CA PRO A 13 -4.74 0.03 3.64
C PRO A 13 -4.24 -0.54 4.98
N ALA A 14 -5.13 -0.63 5.96
CA ALA A 14 -4.81 -1.16 7.28
C ALA A 14 -5.26 -2.61 7.42
N THR A 15 -4.77 -3.29 8.46
CA THR A 15 -5.04 -4.72 8.71
C THR A 15 -6.51 -5.02 8.94
N ASP A 16 -7.28 -4.06 9.42
CA ASP A 16 -8.72 -4.19 9.70
C ASP A 16 -9.60 -3.51 8.64
N GLY A 17 -9.03 -3.17 7.48
CA GLY A 17 -9.71 -2.44 6.41
C GLY A 17 -9.04 -1.10 6.15
N GLY A 18 -9.68 -0.24 5.37
CA GLY A 18 -9.14 1.08 5.07
C GLY A 18 -9.28 2.04 6.25
N HIS A 19 -8.25 2.85 6.47
CA HIS A 19 -8.30 3.95 7.43
C HIS A 19 -8.16 5.28 6.70
N THR A 20 -9.02 6.24 7.07
CA THR A 20 -8.96 7.60 6.54
C THR A 20 -8.54 8.54 7.64
N PHE A 21 -7.44 9.27 7.43
CA PHE A 21 -7.00 10.32 8.33
C PHE A 21 -7.44 11.67 7.81
N LEU A 22 -8.20 12.38 8.63
CA LEU A 22 -8.61 13.75 8.39
C LEU A 22 -7.76 14.70 9.25
N PRO A 23 -7.70 16.01 8.92
CA PRO A 23 -7.04 16.98 9.79
C PRO A 23 -7.59 16.91 11.22
N HIS A 24 -6.72 17.09 12.19
CA HIS A 24 -7.08 17.07 13.62
C HIS A 24 -7.55 15.71 14.17
N HIS A 25 -7.24 14.63 13.46
CA HIS A 25 -7.47 13.29 13.96
C HIS A 25 -6.64 13.06 15.25
N GLU A 26 -7.16 12.23 16.17
CA GLU A 26 -6.42 11.87 17.37
C GLU A 26 -5.12 11.15 17.04
N ASN A 27 -4.12 11.28 17.91
CA ASN A 27 -2.85 10.59 17.74
C ASN A 27 -3.07 9.07 17.70
N VAL A 28 -2.52 8.43 16.68
CA VAL A 28 -2.71 7.00 16.45
C VAL A 28 -1.55 6.42 15.65
N ILE A 29 -1.27 5.14 15.88
CA ILE A 29 -0.33 4.36 15.07
C ILE A 29 -1.09 3.15 14.56
N ILE A 30 -1.02 2.91 13.24
CA ILE A 30 -1.70 1.76 12.63
C ILE A 30 -0.73 0.94 11.78
N ALA A 31 -0.96 -0.37 11.76
CA ALA A 31 -0.22 -1.27 10.89
C ALA A 31 -0.85 -1.30 9.49
N LEU A 32 0.00 -1.31 8.47
CA LEU A 32 -0.43 -1.29 7.07
C LEU A 32 -0.14 -2.62 6.40
N VAL A 33 -1.04 -3.04 5.53
CA VAL A 33 -0.87 -4.19 4.65
C VAL A 33 -0.61 -3.70 3.23
N PRO A 34 -0.06 -4.54 2.33
CA PRO A 34 0.07 -4.15 0.93
C PRO A 34 -1.28 -3.75 0.34
N GLY A 35 -1.31 -2.63 -0.35
CA GLY A 35 -2.54 -2.11 -0.94
C GLY A 35 -2.35 -0.74 -1.54
N THR A 36 -3.44 -0.01 -1.67
CA THR A 36 -3.45 1.32 -2.28
C THR A 36 -3.57 2.41 -1.23
N THR A 37 -2.66 3.38 -1.26
CA THR A 37 -2.72 4.59 -0.46
C THR A 37 -3.21 5.73 -1.34
N LYS A 38 -4.17 6.50 -0.84
CA LYS A 38 -4.75 7.63 -1.57
C LYS A 38 -4.62 8.90 -0.75
N ILE A 39 -4.07 9.94 -1.36
CA ILE A 39 -3.91 11.25 -0.74
C ILE A 39 -4.71 12.24 -1.55
N VAL A 40 -5.55 13.03 -0.86
CA VAL A 40 -6.22 14.16 -1.49
C VAL A 40 -5.59 15.43 -0.94
N THR A 41 -4.93 16.18 -1.83
CA THR A 41 -4.19 17.38 -1.45
C THR A 41 -5.12 18.52 -1.07
N GLU A 42 -4.53 19.58 -0.51
CA GLU A 42 -5.26 20.78 -0.12
C GLU A 42 -6.03 21.41 -1.31
N THR A 43 -5.49 21.27 -2.52
CA THR A 43 -6.11 21.79 -3.75
C THR A 43 -7.15 20.83 -4.36
N GLY A 44 -7.34 19.65 -3.77
CA GLY A 44 -8.28 18.65 -4.26
C GLY A 44 -7.69 17.65 -5.25
N GLU A 45 -6.39 17.73 -5.53
CA GLU A 45 -5.71 16.76 -6.38
C GLU A 45 -5.60 15.40 -5.69
N GLU A 46 -5.87 14.32 -6.43
CA GLU A 46 -5.70 12.96 -5.93
C GLU A 46 -4.34 12.40 -6.31
N ILE A 47 -3.62 11.88 -5.32
CA ILE A 47 -2.37 11.16 -5.53
C ILE A 47 -2.58 9.74 -5.03
N THR A 48 -2.34 8.77 -5.91
CA THR A 48 -2.50 7.35 -5.59
C THR A 48 -1.15 6.65 -5.64
N ALA A 49 -0.89 5.80 -4.67
CA ALA A 49 0.32 4.98 -4.62
C ALA A 49 -0.05 3.54 -4.30
N VAL A 50 0.65 2.60 -4.92
CA VAL A 50 0.61 1.19 -4.51
C VAL A 50 1.72 1.01 -3.49
N THR A 51 1.34 0.68 -2.25
CA THR A 51 2.27 0.62 -1.13
C THR A 51 2.40 -0.79 -0.57
N GLY A 52 3.59 -1.12 -0.07
CA GLY A 52 3.84 -2.36 0.63
C GLY A 52 3.41 -2.29 2.09
N SER A 53 3.79 -3.29 2.86
CA SER A 53 3.53 -3.30 4.31
C SER A 53 4.37 -2.26 5.05
N GLY A 54 3.90 -1.85 6.20
CA GLY A 54 4.57 -0.87 7.03
C GLY A 54 3.67 -0.39 8.15
N PHE A 55 3.84 0.86 8.52
CA PHE A 55 2.97 1.49 9.52
C PHE A 55 2.81 2.98 9.22
N ALA A 56 1.74 3.55 9.76
CA ALA A 56 1.49 4.99 9.70
C ALA A 56 1.26 5.52 11.09
N GLU A 57 1.71 6.75 11.34
CA GLU A 57 1.43 7.42 12.60
C GLU A 57 0.87 8.81 12.35
N MET A 58 -0.09 9.20 13.18
CA MET A 58 -0.62 10.55 13.25
C MET A 58 -0.28 11.13 14.61
N ILE A 59 0.54 12.16 14.64
CA ILE A 59 0.96 12.83 15.88
C ILE A 59 0.91 14.33 15.63
N ASN A 60 0.16 15.05 16.49
CA ASN A 60 0.03 16.51 16.41
C ASN A 60 -0.38 16.99 15.01
N ASN A 61 -1.38 16.34 14.43
CA ASN A 61 -1.91 16.67 13.09
C ASN A 61 -0.89 16.47 11.97
N ARG A 62 0.13 15.65 12.19
CA ARG A 62 1.13 15.28 11.19
C ARG A 62 1.10 13.78 10.97
N VAL A 63 0.93 13.36 9.71
CA VAL A 63 0.94 11.94 9.33
C VAL A 63 2.28 11.59 8.74
N GLN A 64 2.90 10.52 9.24
CA GLN A 64 4.09 9.91 8.65
C GLN A 64 3.78 8.47 8.30
N VAL A 65 4.12 8.08 7.08
CA VAL A 65 3.87 6.72 6.57
C VAL A 65 5.20 6.08 6.21
N PHE A 66 5.47 4.94 6.83
CA PHE A 66 6.70 4.18 6.62
C PHE A 66 6.33 2.85 6.00
N VAL A 67 6.68 2.66 4.73
CA VAL A 67 6.36 1.46 3.97
C VAL A 67 7.61 0.93 3.27
N HIS A 68 7.63 -0.37 3.00
CA HIS A 68 8.76 -0.99 2.31
C HIS A 68 8.88 -0.52 0.87
N SER A 69 7.77 -0.16 0.25
CA SER A 69 7.78 0.31 -1.14
C SER A 69 6.58 1.21 -1.39
N ALA A 70 6.75 2.17 -2.29
CA ALA A 70 5.68 3.02 -2.78
C ALA A 70 5.92 3.26 -4.26
N GLU A 71 4.91 3.04 -5.08
CA GLU A 71 4.99 3.17 -6.53
C GLU A 71 3.78 3.93 -7.06
N HIS A 72 3.99 4.82 -8.02
CA HIS A 72 2.87 5.37 -8.78
C HIS A 72 2.28 4.28 -9.67
N PRO A 73 0.96 4.20 -9.82
CA PRO A 73 0.35 3.20 -10.71
C PRO A 73 0.93 3.23 -12.13
N GLY A 74 1.36 4.41 -12.60
CA GLY A 74 1.99 4.56 -13.92
C GLY A 74 3.36 3.95 -14.06
N GLU A 75 4.03 3.67 -12.97
CA GLU A 75 5.37 3.08 -12.95
C GLU A 75 5.33 1.55 -12.87
N ILE A 76 4.14 0.96 -12.71
CA ILE A 76 3.99 -0.48 -12.57
C ILE A 76 4.17 -1.15 -13.93
N ASP A 77 5.13 -2.07 -14.00
CA ASP A 77 5.33 -2.94 -15.15
C ASP A 77 4.40 -4.16 -14.99
N ILE A 78 3.42 -4.26 -15.88
CA ILE A 78 2.42 -5.34 -15.83
C ILE A 78 3.09 -6.71 -15.95
N ASN A 79 4.09 -6.86 -16.83
CA ASN A 79 4.77 -8.14 -17.01
C ASN A 79 5.50 -8.56 -15.73
N ARG A 80 6.21 -7.63 -15.10
CA ARG A 80 6.91 -7.91 -13.85
C ARG A 80 5.94 -8.23 -12.71
N ALA A 81 4.79 -7.53 -12.68
CA ALA A 81 3.76 -7.80 -11.68
C ALA A 81 3.16 -9.20 -11.87
N LYS A 82 2.93 -9.62 -13.12
CA LYS A 82 2.45 -10.97 -13.42
C LYS A 82 3.46 -12.03 -13.01
N GLU A 83 4.74 -11.82 -13.32
CA GLU A 83 5.81 -12.75 -12.94
C GLU A 83 5.90 -12.87 -11.41
N ALA A 84 5.80 -11.74 -10.70
CA ALA A 84 5.81 -11.75 -9.24
C ALA A 84 4.61 -12.50 -8.67
N LEU A 85 3.43 -12.35 -9.27
CA LEU A 85 2.24 -13.07 -8.88
C LEU A 85 2.42 -14.58 -9.06
N GLU A 86 2.93 -15.00 -10.21
CA GLU A 86 3.19 -16.42 -10.49
C GLU A 86 4.18 -17.02 -9.50
N ARG A 87 5.27 -16.29 -9.18
CA ARG A 87 6.25 -16.75 -8.19
C ARG A 87 5.64 -16.87 -6.80
N ALA A 88 4.83 -15.91 -6.39
CA ALA A 88 4.18 -15.93 -5.09
C ALA A 88 3.18 -17.10 -4.99
N GLU A 89 2.41 -17.36 -6.05
CA GLU A 89 1.50 -18.50 -6.11
C GLU A 89 2.24 -19.83 -6.01
N GLU A 90 3.39 -19.95 -6.71
CA GLU A 90 4.20 -21.16 -6.70
C GLU A 90 4.78 -21.41 -5.30
N GLN A 91 5.31 -20.39 -4.63
CA GLN A 91 5.80 -20.50 -3.27
C GLN A 91 4.69 -20.93 -2.31
N LEU A 92 3.50 -20.37 -2.48
CA LEU A 92 2.34 -20.72 -1.66
C LEU A 92 1.96 -22.19 -1.83
N ARG A 93 2.03 -22.73 -3.06
CA ARG A 93 1.74 -24.11 -3.34
C ARG A 93 2.76 -25.06 -2.72
N GLN A 94 4.03 -24.67 -2.64
CA GLN A 94 5.10 -25.51 -2.10
C GLN A 94 5.02 -25.72 -0.59
N LYS A 95 4.42 -24.79 0.16
CA LYS A 95 4.14 -24.90 1.61
C LYS A 95 5.34 -25.39 2.44
N GLN A 96 6.50 -24.78 2.26
CA GLN A 96 7.72 -25.26 2.92
C GLN A 96 7.74 -25.04 4.43
N SER A 97 7.25 -23.88 4.92
CA SER A 97 7.15 -23.58 6.34
C SER A 97 6.07 -22.53 6.60
N ILE A 98 5.67 -22.41 7.87
CA ILE A 98 4.65 -21.41 8.26
C ILE A 98 5.16 -20.00 7.98
N ALA A 99 6.43 -19.72 8.30
CA ALA A 99 7.02 -18.40 8.07
C ALA A 99 7.09 -18.07 6.57
N GLU A 100 7.53 -19.02 5.75
CA GLU A 100 7.54 -18.86 4.29
C GLU A 100 6.14 -18.70 3.73
N TYR A 101 5.18 -19.45 4.24
CA TYR A 101 3.79 -19.34 3.82
C TYR A 101 3.24 -17.93 4.05
N HIS A 102 3.46 -17.35 5.23
CA HIS A 102 3.02 -15.99 5.53
C HIS A 102 3.71 -14.96 4.64
N ARG A 103 5.00 -15.09 4.42
CA ARG A 103 5.75 -14.22 3.51
C ARG A 103 5.19 -14.27 2.10
N SER A 104 4.92 -15.47 1.60
CA SER A 104 4.36 -15.67 0.26
C SER A 104 2.98 -15.04 0.11
N LYS A 105 2.14 -15.10 1.15
CA LYS A 105 0.84 -14.44 1.14
C LYS A 105 0.97 -12.92 1.02
N MET A 106 1.95 -12.33 1.70
CA MET A 106 2.19 -10.89 1.62
C MET A 106 2.71 -10.48 0.24
N GLU A 107 3.61 -11.27 -0.34
CA GLU A 107 4.11 -11.03 -1.70
C GLU A 107 2.99 -11.13 -2.73
N LEU A 108 2.10 -12.10 -2.57
CA LEU A 108 0.93 -12.27 -3.43
C LEU A 108 0.01 -11.06 -3.35
N ALA A 109 -0.28 -10.58 -2.14
CA ALA A 109 -1.12 -9.41 -1.94
C ALA A 109 -0.54 -8.17 -2.62
N ARG A 110 0.78 -7.97 -2.52
CA ARG A 110 1.47 -6.86 -3.19
C ARG A 110 1.36 -6.97 -4.71
N ALA A 111 1.61 -8.17 -5.26
CA ALA A 111 1.54 -8.40 -6.70
C ALA A 111 0.12 -8.16 -7.23
N MET A 112 -0.90 -8.62 -6.51
CA MET A 112 -2.29 -8.40 -6.90
C MET A 112 -2.67 -6.93 -6.88
N SER A 113 -2.22 -6.18 -5.86
CA SER A 113 -2.43 -4.73 -5.79
C SER A 113 -1.82 -4.01 -6.99
N ARG A 114 -0.59 -4.38 -7.37
CA ARG A 114 0.09 -3.79 -8.51
C ARG A 114 -0.68 -4.05 -9.82
N LEU A 115 -1.12 -5.27 -10.03
CA LEU A 115 -1.90 -5.62 -11.23
C LEU A 115 -3.24 -4.88 -11.26
N SER A 116 -3.93 -4.78 -10.13
CA SER A 116 -5.19 -4.08 -10.03
C SER A 116 -5.04 -2.60 -10.40
N GLU A 117 -4.03 -1.91 -9.84
CA GLU A 117 -3.79 -0.51 -10.13
C GLU A 117 -3.34 -0.29 -11.58
N ALA A 118 -2.48 -1.16 -12.11
CA ALA A 118 -2.07 -1.08 -13.52
C ALA A 118 -3.25 -1.28 -14.46
N GLY A 119 -4.16 -2.21 -14.14
CA GLY A 119 -5.37 -2.47 -14.94
C GLY A 119 -6.34 -1.29 -14.98
N LYS A 120 -6.44 -0.51 -13.92
CA LYS A 120 -7.32 0.66 -13.85
C LYS A 120 -6.89 1.80 -14.78
N ARG A 121 -5.72 1.73 -15.36
CA ARG A 121 -5.16 2.81 -16.19
C ARG A 121 -5.50 2.69 -17.67
N LYS A 122 -6.19 1.66 -18.06
CA LYS A 122 -6.56 1.45 -19.45
C LYS A 122 -7.67 2.39 -19.91
#